data_09a13a601deb3905693339c3be6df324
#
_entry.id   09a13a601deb3905693339c3be6df324
#
_cell.length_a   1.000
_cell.length_b   1.000
_cell.length_c   1.000
_cell.angle_alpha   90.00
_cell.angle_beta   90.00
_cell.angle_gamma   90.00
#
_symmetry.space_group_name_H-M   'P 1'
#
loop_
_entity.id
_entity.type
_entity.pdbx_description
1 polymer ?
#
loop_
_entity_poly.entity_id
_entity_poly.type
_entity_poly.pdbx_seq_one_letter_code
_entity_poly.pdbx_strand_id
1 'polypeptide(L)'
;MLGHILKGYREIIYHVEKLSKQKGIKFRVITESSENSVCFLKSLRYCDIRCLNDIQDNFQISDNRICIKPLFNPLNKDPDRILWSNSEYMINRKQSLFHSLWEKAKPLSREKN
;
A
#
# COMPACT_ATOMS: atom_id res chain seq x y z
N MET A 1 10.82 -1.13 -11.98
CA MET A 1 9.84 -1.89 -11.19
C MET A 1 8.87 -0.92 -10.53
N LEU A 2 7.61 -1.24 -10.55
CA LEU A 2 6.55 -0.43 -9.95
C LEU A 2 5.67 -1.29 -9.06
N GLY A 3 5.42 -0.84 -7.85
CA GLY A 3 4.54 -1.52 -6.92
C GLY A 3 3.38 -0.65 -6.48
N HIS A 4 2.24 -1.27 -6.21
CA HIS A 4 1.06 -0.60 -5.66
C HIS A 4 0.65 -1.30 -4.38
N ILE A 5 0.45 -0.54 -3.32
CA ILE A 5 0.01 -1.07 -2.03
C ILE A 5 -1.24 -0.34 -1.58
N LEU A 6 -2.28 -1.10 -1.34
CA LEU A 6 -3.52 -0.59 -0.77
C LEU A 6 -3.63 -1.09 0.66
N LYS A 7 -3.67 -0.16 1.61
CA LYS A 7 -3.83 -0.43 3.05
C LYS A 7 -2.76 -1.40 3.58
N GLY A 8 -1.50 -1.08 3.28
CA GLY A 8 -0.38 -1.92 3.73
C GLY A 8 -0.10 -1.79 5.22
N TYR A 9 0.58 -2.80 5.77
CA TYR A 9 1.08 -2.76 7.14
C TYR A 9 2.25 -1.81 7.27
N ARG A 10 2.42 -1.30 8.49
CA ARG A 10 3.54 -0.43 8.81
C ARG A 10 4.88 -1.08 8.46
N GLU A 11 5.07 -2.35 8.83
CA GLU A 11 6.32 -3.06 8.55
C GLU A 11 6.57 -3.24 7.06
N ILE A 12 5.51 -3.52 6.29
CA ILE A 12 5.63 -3.67 4.85
C ILE A 12 5.93 -2.32 4.19
N ILE A 13 5.25 -1.26 4.63
CA ILE A 13 5.51 0.09 4.09
C ILE A 13 6.95 0.51 4.39
N TYR A 14 7.43 0.24 5.59
CA TYR A 14 8.83 0.52 5.95
C TYR A 14 9.79 -0.26 5.07
N HIS A 15 9.50 -1.54 4.81
CA HIS A 15 10.34 -2.39 3.96
C HIS A 15 10.41 -1.85 2.53
N VAL A 16 9.25 -1.49 1.93
CA VAL A 16 9.23 -0.95 0.57
C VAL A 16 9.89 0.42 0.48
N GLU A 17 9.84 1.21 1.54
CA GLU A 17 10.58 2.46 1.60
C GLU A 17 12.09 2.21 1.48
N LYS A 18 12.61 1.22 2.20
CA LYS A 18 14.01 0.84 2.10
C LYS A 18 14.38 0.36 0.70
N LEU A 19 13.52 -0.47 0.09
CA LEU A 19 13.74 -0.94 -1.28
C LEU A 19 13.73 0.21 -2.28
N SER A 20 12.84 1.18 -2.10
CA SER A 20 12.79 2.37 -2.96
C SER A 20 14.08 3.16 -2.86
N LYS A 21 14.59 3.34 -1.63
CA LYS A 21 15.83 4.07 -1.38
C LYS A 21 17.04 3.36 -1.96
N GLN A 22 17.15 2.05 -1.74
CA GLN A 22 18.36 1.29 -2.06
C GLN A 22 18.41 0.84 -3.52
N LYS A 23 17.26 0.52 -4.11
CA LYS A 23 17.19 -0.11 -5.43
C LYS A 23 16.42 0.70 -6.47
N GLY A 24 15.94 1.88 -6.10
CA GLY A 24 15.19 2.72 -7.02
C GLY A 24 13.83 2.17 -7.45
N ILE A 25 13.29 1.22 -6.70
CA ILE A 25 11.98 0.65 -6.97
C ILE A 25 10.93 1.68 -6.57
N LYS A 26 9.98 1.97 -7.46
CA LYS A 26 8.93 2.94 -7.18
C LYS A 26 7.70 2.26 -6.61
N PHE A 27 7.22 2.75 -5.48
CA PHE A 27 5.99 2.26 -4.87
C PHE A 27 5.00 3.39 -4.69
N ARG A 28 3.76 3.10 -5.04
CA ARG A 28 2.61 3.95 -4.73
C ARG A 28 1.84 3.28 -3.61
N VAL A 29 1.55 4.04 -2.57
CA VAL A 29 0.88 3.51 -1.37
C VAL A 29 -0.36 4.35 -1.10
N ILE A 30 -1.50 3.69 -0.98
CA ILE A 30 -2.71 4.31 -0.43
C ILE A 30 -2.95 3.69 0.93
N THR A 31 -3.03 4.50 1.96
CA THR A 31 -3.23 4.02 3.32
C THR A 31 -4.12 4.97 4.09
N GLU A 32 -4.74 4.44 5.14
CA GLU A 32 -5.48 5.28 6.06
C GLU A 32 -4.50 6.05 6.94
N SER A 33 -4.87 7.28 7.30
CA SER A 33 -4.08 8.07 8.23
C SER A 33 -4.81 8.21 9.55
N SER A 34 -4.09 8.06 10.64
CA SER A 34 -4.57 8.30 11.98
C SER A 34 -3.52 9.12 12.73
N GLU A 35 -3.87 9.67 13.87
CA GLU A 35 -2.91 10.40 14.69
C GLU A 35 -1.68 9.55 15.01
N ASN A 36 -1.88 8.25 15.20
CA ASN A 36 -0.79 7.33 15.56
C ASN A 36 0.12 6.99 14.37
N SER A 37 -0.36 7.12 13.13
CA SER A 37 0.40 6.74 11.95
C SER A 37 0.98 7.91 11.18
N VAL A 38 0.48 9.13 11.39
CA VAL A 38 0.88 10.29 10.61
C VAL A 38 2.38 10.56 10.73
N CYS A 39 2.93 10.48 11.94
CA CYS A 39 4.37 10.72 12.14
C CYS A 39 5.21 9.71 11.38
N PHE A 40 4.83 8.45 11.42
CA PHE A 40 5.52 7.41 10.67
C PHE A 40 5.46 7.69 9.16
N LEU A 41 4.27 7.96 8.63
CA LEU A 41 4.10 8.21 7.20
C LEU A 41 4.89 9.43 6.74
N LYS A 42 4.93 10.49 7.55
CA LYS A 42 5.69 11.70 7.22
C LYS A 42 7.20 11.47 7.22
N SER A 43 7.69 10.43 7.88
CA SER A 43 9.11 10.11 7.88
C SER A 43 9.58 9.44 6.59
N LEU A 44 8.66 8.93 5.78
CA LEU A 44 8.97 8.24 4.54
C LEU A 44 9.21 9.24 3.42
N ARG A 45 10.23 9.01 2.59
CA ARG A 45 10.65 9.96 1.55
C ARG A 45 10.64 9.37 0.15
N TYR A 46 10.75 8.06 0.04
CA TYR A 46 10.98 7.37 -1.24
C TYR A 46 9.74 6.72 -1.82
N CYS A 47 8.72 6.47 -1.00
CA CYS A 47 7.42 5.99 -1.46
C CYS A 47 6.51 7.18 -1.77
N ASP A 48 5.66 7.03 -2.77
CA ASP A 48 4.63 8.01 -3.08
C ASP A 48 3.36 7.62 -2.33
N ILE A 49 3.00 8.41 -1.31
CA ILE A 49 1.94 8.04 -0.37
C ILE A 49 0.77 9.00 -0.49
N ARG A 50 -0.41 8.42 -0.61
CA ARG A 50 -1.67 9.15 -0.50
C ARG A 50 -2.52 8.55 0.60
N CYS A 51 -3.37 9.37 1.20
CA CYS A 51 -4.22 8.95 2.30
C CYS A 51 -5.67 8.94 1.89
N LEU A 52 -6.37 7.90 2.30
CA LEU A 52 -7.80 7.73 2.08
C LEU A 52 -8.35 6.91 3.24
N ASN A 53 -9.44 7.37 3.85
CA ASN A 53 -10.06 6.65 4.96
C ASN A 53 -11.11 5.67 4.45
N ASP A 54 -11.51 4.74 5.30
CA ASP A 54 -12.56 3.75 5.01
C ASP A 54 -12.22 2.81 3.85
N ILE A 55 -10.94 2.41 3.77
CA ILE A 55 -10.50 1.44 2.78
C ILE A 55 -11.01 0.05 3.17
N GLN A 56 -11.72 -0.60 2.24
CA GLN A 56 -12.37 -1.89 2.49
C GLN A 56 -11.56 -3.09 1.96
N ASP A 57 -10.50 -2.84 1.21
CA ASP A 57 -9.66 -3.90 0.65
C ASP A 57 -8.21 -3.69 1.08
N ASN A 58 -7.40 -4.72 0.89
CA ASN A 58 -5.96 -4.64 1.12
C ASN A 58 -5.24 -5.58 0.16
N PHE A 59 -4.22 -5.08 -0.51
CA PHE A 59 -3.44 -5.90 -1.44
C PHE A 59 -2.14 -5.18 -1.82
N GLN A 60 -1.25 -5.94 -2.43
CA GLN A 60 -0.03 -5.43 -3.04
C GLN A 60 0.07 -5.99 -4.46
N ILE A 61 0.38 -5.15 -5.42
CA ILE A 61 0.66 -5.57 -6.80
C ILE A 61 2.10 -5.20 -7.12
N SER A 62 2.85 -6.14 -7.69
CA SER A 62 4.23 -5.92 -8.09
C SER A 62 4.39 -6.15 -9.59
N ASP A 63 4.83 -5.11 -10.30
CA ASP A 63 5.13 -5.14 -11.75
C ASP A 63 4.00 -5.66 -12.63
N ASN A 64 2.76 -5.51 -12.21
CA ASN A 64 1.62 -6.02 -12.96
C ASN A 64 1.65 -7.54 -13.17
N ARG A 65 2.41 -8.27 -12.37
CA ARG A 65 2.62 -9.71 -12.53
C ARG A 65 2.10 -10.53 -11.38
N ILE A 66 2.12 -9.96 -10.18
CA ILE A 66 1.75 -10.68 -8.96
C ILE A 66 0.89 -9.78 -8.10
N CYS A 67 -0.20 -10.36 -7.60
CA CYS A 67 -1.03 -9.74 -6.59
C CYS A 67 -0.94 -10.55 -5.31
N ILE A 68 -0.70 -9.90 -4.19
CA ILE A 68 -0.63 -10.52 -2.88
C ILE A 68 -1.68 -9.88 -2.00
N LYS A 69 -2.50 -10.69 -1.35
CA LYS A 69 -3.53 -10.22 -0.44
C LYS A 69 -3.37 -10.92 0.91
N PRO A 70 -3.09 -10.18 1.98
CA PRO A 70 -3.07 -10.78 3.32
C PRO A 70 -4.49 -11.11 3.76
N LEU A 71 -4.65 -12.26 4.40
CA LEU A 71 -5.92 -12.70 4.97
C LEU A 71 -5.81 -12.67 6.48
N PHE A 72 -6.79 -12.05 7.11
CA PHE A 72 -6.78 -11.86 8.56
C PHE A 72 -7.70 -12.86 9.24
N ASN A 73 -7.22 -13.41 10.35
CA ASN A 73 -8.07 -14.13 11.26
C ASN A 73 -8.91 -13.09 12.03
N PRO A 74 -10.25 -13.26 12.15
CA PRO A 74 -11.09 -12.32 12.90
C PRO A 74 -10.68 -12.15 14.36
N LEU A 75 -10.00 -13.13 14.93
CA LEU A 75 -9.59 -13.12 16.34
C LEU A 75 -8.19 -12.54 16.53
N ASN A 76 -7.48 -12.25 15.45
CA ASN A 76 -6.10 -11.78 15.50
C ASN A 76 -5.91 -10.64 14.49
N LYS A 77 -5.21 -9.59 14.90
CA LYS A 77 -4.98 -8.43 14.04
C LYS A 77 -3.90 -8.68 12.98
N ASP A 78 -3.07 -9.69 13.18
CA ASP A 78 -2.02 -10.02 12.24
C ASP A 78 -2.54 -11.00 11.19
N PRO A 79 -2.07 -10.90 9.93
CA PRO A 79 -2.47 -11.87 8.93
C PRO A 79 -1.83 -13.22 9.24
N ASP A 80 -2.64 -14.28 9.17
CA ASP A 80 -2.15 -15.64 9.35
C ASP A 80 -2.00 -16.38 8.03
N ARG A 81 -2.46 -15.78 6.93
CA ARG A 81 -2.42 -16.37 5.59
C ARG A 81 -2.18 -15.30 4.55
N ILE A 82 -1.65 -15.72 3.41
CA ILE A 82 -1.44 -14.85 2.27
C ILE A 82 -2.05 -15.53 1.04
N LEU A 83 -2.91 -14.80 0.34
CA LEU A 83 -3.38 -15.21 -0.96
C LEU A 83 -2.45 -14.63 -2.02
N TRP A 84 -1.92 -15.48 -2.86
CA TRP A 84 -1.05 -15.10 -3.96
C TRP A 84 -1.73 -15.43 -5.28
N SER A 85 -1.62 -14.52 -6.26
CA SER A 85 -2.20 -14.77 -7.58
C SER A 85 -1.36 -14.11 -8.67
N ASN A 86 -1.20 -14.81 -9.78
CA ASN A 86 -0.65 -14.25 -11.02
C ASN A 86 -1.73 -14.15 -12.11
N SER A 87 -2.99 -14.27 -11.77
CA SER A 87 -4.09 -14.15 -12.71
C SER A 87 -4.17 -12.74 -13.29
N GLU A 88 -4.09 -12.60 -14.60
CA GLU A 88 -4.24 -11.31 -15.25
C GLU A 88 -5.58 -10.66 -14.92
N TYR A 89 -6.64 -11.47 -14.87
CA TYR A 89 -7.96 -10.94 -14.54
C TYR A 89 -7.96 -10.30 -13.15
N MET A 90 -7.43 -11.01 -12.16
CA MET A 90 -7.37 -10.49 -10.80
C MET A 90 -6.50 -9.24 -10.70
N ILE A 91 -5.32 -9.28 -11.32
CA ILE A 91 -4.39 -8.16 -11.30
C ILE A 91 -5.01 -6.93 -11.95
N ASN A 92 -5.65 -7.08 -13.11
CA ASN A 92 -6.28 -5.96 -13.80
C ASN A 92 -7.41 -5.37 -12.99
N ARG A 93 -8.21 -6.18 -12.32
CA ARG A 93 -9.28 -5.68 -11.46
C ARG A 93 -8.73 -4.91 -10.25
N LYS A 94 -7.69 -5.44 -9.61
CA LYS A 94 -7.07 -4.77 -8.45
C LYS A 94 -6.37 -3.49 -8.85
N GLN A 95 -5.75 -3.46 -10.03
CA GLN A 95 -5.15 -2.23 -10.55
C GLN A 95 -6.19 -1.15 -10.84
N SER A 96 -7.30 -1.53 -11.47
CA SER A 96 -8.40 -0.59 -11.74
C SER A 96 -8.93 -0.01 -10.44
N LEU A 97 -9.10 -0.84 -9.42
CA LEU A 97 -9.52 -0.38 -8.11
C LEU A 97 -8.48 0.58 -7.52
N PHE A 98 -7.20 0.22 -7.58
CA PHE A 98 -6.13 1.07 -7.05
C PHE A 98 -6.13 2.44 -7.72
N HIS A 99 -6.18 2.48 -9.05
CA HIS A 99 -6.16 3.75 -9.78
C HIS A 99 -7.37 4.62 -9.45
N SER A 100 -8.55 4.02 -9.34
CA SER A 100 -9.75 4.74 -8.95
C SER A 100 -9.63 5.36 -7.57
N LEU A 101 -9.09 4.62 -6.62
CA LEU A 101 -8.88 5.11 -5.26
C LEU A 101 -7.73 6.11 -5.19
N TRP A 102 -6.69 5.92 -5.99
CA TRP A 102 -5.55 6.84 -6.06
C TRP A 102 -5.99 8.25 -6.44
N GLU A 103 -6.92 8.37 -7.38
CA GLU A 103 -7.45 9.67 -7.79
C GLU A 103 -8.26 10.33 -6.69
N LYS A 104 -8.93 9.55 -5.84
CA LYS A 104 -9.72 10.07 -4.72
C LYS A 104 -8.86 10.38 -3.50
N ALA A 105 -7.74 9.73 -3.36
CA ALA A 105 -6.88 9.87 -2.20
C ALA A 105 -6.16 11.21 -2.22
N LYS A 106 -5.85 11.73 -1.03
CA LYS A 106 -5.16 13.01 -0.88
C LYS A 106 -3.68 12.78 -0.63
N PRO A 107 -2.80 13.56 -1.27
CA PRO A 107 -1.38 13.49 -0.98
C PRO A 107 -1.12 13.72 0.51
N LEU A 108 -0.16 13.00 1.04
CA LEU A 108 0.27 13.20 2.41
C LEU A 108 1.02 14.52 2.50
N SER A 109 0.51 15.43 3.34
CA SER A 109 1.21 16.69 3.59
C SER A 109 2.42 16.44 4.49
N ARG A 110 3.59 16.86 4.01
CA ARG A 110 4.85 16.77 4.78
C ARG A 110 5.30 18.12 5.30
N GLU A 111 4.51 19.14 5.04
CA GLU A 111 4.80 20.48 5.54
C GLU A 111 4.40 20.56 7.00
N LYS A 112 5.20 21.27 7.76
CA LYS A 112 4.87 21.60 9.14
C LYS A 112 3.92 22.79 9.15
N ASN A 113 2.83 22.60 9.80
CA ASN A 113 1.91 23.67 10.11
C ASN A 113 2.12 24.12 11.54
#